data_c682582e9de9363c5a1f356f35bd1269
#
_entry.id   c682582e9de9363c5a1f356f35bd1269
#
_cell.length_a   1.000
_cell.length_b   1.000
_cell.length_c   1.000
_cell.angle_alpha   90.00
_cell.angle_beta   90.00
_cell.angle_gamma   90.00
#
_symmetry.space_group_name_H-M   'P 1'
#
loop_
_entity.id
_entity.type
_entity.pdbx_description
1 polymer ?
#
loop_
_entity_poly.entity_id
_entity_poly.type
_entity_poly.pdbx_seq_one_letter_code
_entity_poly.pdbx_strand_id
1 'polypeptide(L)'
;MPVLTAAYLGAVWLGLHLVVEPEQIAVFWPANGLALGVLLAIPKRRWPAILAAWFVPHAAAELAYGVQIIEALAYPAIALGEVTLGAGLALRTTGRTSLVELDRRGLVALTGWMTLVAAPLSAVAASAVHHYMIGTDFIKVAVLWWSAEVVGRTRGRPAC
;
A
#
# COMPACT_ATOMS: atom_id res chain seq x y z
N MET A 1 -13.53 -13.26 6.99
CA MET A 1 -12.07 -13.05 7.10
C MET A 1 -11.26 -13.87 6.10
N PRO A 2 -11.39 -15.21 5.95
CA PRO A 2 -10.48 -15.99 5.07
C PRO A 2 -10.53 -15.54 3.61
N VAL A 3 -11.68 -15.21 3.07
CA VAL A 3 -11.83 -14.74 1.67
C VAL A 3 -11.10 -13.40 1.45
N LEU A 4 -11.23 -12.44 2.37
CA LEU A 4 -10.54 -11.15 2.27
C LEU A 4 -9.03 -11.30 2.39
N THR A 5 -8.56 -12.19 3.26
CA THR A 5 -7.13 -12.49 3.39
C THR A 5 -6.59 -13.17 2.13
N ALA A 6 -7.33 -14.13 1.57
CA ALA A 6 -6.94 -14.78 0.30
C ALA A 6 -6.90 -13.78 -0.86
N ALA A 7 -7.88 -12.88 -0.97
CA ALA A 7 -7.89 -11.82 -1.97
C ALA A 7 -6.71 -10.85 -1.80
N TYR A 8 -6.40 -10.46 -0.55
CA TYR A 8 -5.25 -9.62 -0.23
C TYR A 8 -3.94 -10.29 -0.63
N LEU A 9 -3.74 -11.57 -0.27
CA LEU A 9 -2.54 -12.33 -0.64
C LEU A 9 -2.43 -12.54 -2.15
N GLY A 10 -3.54 -12.77 -2.84
CA GLY A 10 -3.55 -12.82 -4.31
C GLY A 10 -3.10 -11.49 -4.94
N ALA A 11 -3.49 -10.36 -4.34
CA ALA A 11 -3.05 -9.04 -4.76
C ALA A 11 -1.57 -8.78 -4.45
N VAL A 12 -1.06 -9.24 -3.30
CA VAL A 12 0.37 -9.22 -2.96
C VAL A 12 1.16 -10.08 -3.96
N TRP A 13 0.74 -11.31 -4.20
CA TRP A 13 1.36 -12.21 -5.15
C TRP A 13 1.44 -11.59 -6.55
N LEU A 14 0.36 -10.97 -7.02
CA LEU A 14 0.35 -10.27 -8.30
C LEU A 14 1.37 -9.12 -8.32
N GLY A 15 1.45 -8.31 -7.25
CA GLY A 15 2.42 -7.24 -7.12
C GLY A 15 3.87 -7.73 -7.22
N LEU A 16 4.20 -8.82 -6.52
CA LEU A 16 5.52 -9.45 -6.54
C LEU A 16 5.94 -9.97 -7.92
N HIS A 17 5.00 -10.23 -8.83
CA HIS A 17 5.28 -10.63 -10.21
C HIS A 17 5.32 -9.46 -11.21
N LEU A 18 5.02 -8.23 -10.75
CA LEU A 18 5.01 -7.02 -11.58
C LEU A 18 6.16 -6.07 -11.20
N VAL A 19 7.34 -6.63 -10.96
CA VAL A 19 8.54 -5.86 -10.60
C VAL A 19 9.32 -5.39 -11.82
N VAL A 20 10.03 -4.27 -11.68
CA VAL A 20 10.97 -3.73 -12.67
C VAL A 20 12.40 -4.03 -12.23
N GLU A 21 13.15 -4.59 -13.14
CA GLU A 21 14.58 -4.77 -13.00
C GLU A 21 15.34 -3.46 -13.32
N PRO A 22 16.50 -3.18 -12.70
CA PRO A 22 17.14 -3.97 -11.65
C PRO A 22 16.69 -3.64 -10.22
N GLU A 23 15.79 -2.64 -10.05
CA GLU A 23 15.41 -2.12 -8.74
C GLU A 23 14.49 -3.04 -7.94
N GLN A 24 13.94 -4.09 -8.54
CA GLN A 24 13.01 -5.04 -7.92
C GLN A 24 11.78 -4.35 -7.28
N ILE A 25 11.31 -3.25 -7.89
CA ILE A 25 10.16 -2.47 -7.40
C ILE A 25 8.95 -2.77 -8.26
N ALA A 26 7.81 -3.08 -7.63
CA ALA A 26 6.56 -3.32 -8.32
C ALA A 26 6.05 -2.05 -9.00
N VAL A 27 5.67 -2.14 -10.29
CA VAL A 27 5.06 -1.03 -11.05
C VAL A 27 3.60 -0.78 -10.68
N PHE A 28 2.98 -1.74 -10.01
CA PHE A 28 1.58 -1.69 -9.60
C PHE A 28 1.39 -2.54 -8.35
N TRP A 29 0.79 -1.95 -7.30
CA TRP A 29 0.60 -2.62 -6.02
C TRP A 29 -0.90 -2.69 -5.63
N PRO A 30 -1.66 -3.66 -6.15
CA PRO A 30 -3.11 -3.74 -5.95
C PRO A 30 -3.51 -4.05 -4.51
N ALA A 31 -2.61 -4.62 -3.71
CA ALA A 31 -2.85 -4.95 -2.31
C ALA A 31 -3.23 -3.72 -1.47
N ASN A 32 -2.58 -2.56 -1.73
CA ASN A 32 -2.88 -1.31 -1.03
C ASN A 32 -4.30 -0.79 -1.35
N GLY A 33 -4.74 -0.89 -2.60
CA GLY A 33 -6.10 -0.52 -2.98
C GLY A 33 -7.16 -1.37 -2.29
N LEU A 34 -6.95 -2.69 -2.23
CA LEU A 34 -7.84 -3.61 -1.53
C LEU A 34 -7.84 -3.35 -0.03
N ALA A 35 -6.67 -3.20 0.59
CA ALA A 35 -6.54 -2.90 2.01
C ALA A 35 -7.23 -1.59 2.37
N LEU A 36 -7.03 -0.54 1.58
CA LEU A 36 -7.67 0.75 1.74
C LEU A 36 -9.20 0.63 1.69
N GLY A 37 -9.74 -0.05 0.69
CA GLY A 37 -11.19 -0.28 0.56
C GLY A 37 -11.78 -0.97 1.78
N VAL A 38 -11.11 -2.01 2.29
CA VAL A 38 -11.57 -2.73 3.49
C VAL A 38 -11.49 -1.85 4.73
N LEU A 39 -10.39 -1.11 4.95
CA LEU A 39 -10.25 -0.22 6.11
C LEU A 39 -11.33 0.88 6.12
N LEU A 40 -11.69 1.42 4.95
CA LEU A 40 -12.74 2.41 4.84
C LEU A 40 -14.14 1.85 5.08
N ALA A 41 -14.36 0.55 4.84
CA ALA A 41 -15.64 -0.12 5.00
C ALA A 41 -15.90 -0.62 6.42
N ILE A 42 -14.87 -0.74 7.26
CA ILE A 42 -15.00 -1.32 8.60
C ILE A 42 -14.73 -0.31 9.72
N PRO A 43 -15.30 -0.53 10.92
CA PRO A 43 -14.99 0.32 12.08
C PRO A 43 -13.50 0.27 12.47
N LYS A 44 -12.91 1.44 12.78
CA LYS A 44 -11.49 1.58 13.16
C LYS A 44 -11.04 0.61 14.26
N ARG A 45 -11.92 0.23 15.20
CA ARG A 45 -11.62 -0.74 16.27
C ARG A 45 -11.21 -2.13 15.75
N ARG A 46 -11.57 -2.47 14.50
CA ARG A 46 -11.22 -3.74 13.85
C ARG A 46 -9.93 -3.67 13.04
N TRP A 47 -9.40 -2.47 12.77
CA TRP A 47 -8.20 -2.29 11.98
C TRP A 47 -7.00 -3.07 12.51
N PRO A 48 -6.64 -3.00 13.83
CA PRO A 48 -5.47 -3.71 14.32
C PRO A 48 -5.51 -5.22 14.05
N ALA A 49 -6.67 -5.85 14.25
CA ALA A 49 -6.83 -7.28 14.03
C ALA A 49 -6.68 -7.68 12.55
N ILE A 50 -7.20 -6.86 11.63
CA ILE A 50 -7.11 -7.09 10.18
C ILE A 50 -5.69 -6.84 9.69
N LEU A 51 -5.07 -5.73 10.11
CA LEU A 51 -3.71 -5.41 9.76
C LEU A 51 -2.72 -6.49 10.23
N ALA A 52 -2.88 -6.99 11.47
CA ALA A 52 -2.08 -8.11 11.96
C ALA A 52 -2.32 -9.40 11.16
N ALA A 53 -3.59 -9.70 10.82
CA ALA A 53 -3.94 -10.87 10.01
C ALA A 53 -3.40 -10.80 8.57
N TRP A 54 -3.09 -9.62 8.05
CA TRP A 54 -2.50 -9.43 6.73
C TRP A 54 -0.98 -9.28 6.78
N PHE A 55 -0.44 -8.66 7.83
CA PHE A 55 1.00 -8.45 7.98
C PHE A 55 1.78 -9.78 7.93
N VAL A 56 1.40 -10.74 8.75
CA VAL A 56 2.13 -12.01 8.87
C VAL A 56 2.18 -12.80 7.55
N PRO A 57 1.04 -13.07 6.87
CA PRO A 57 1.09 -13.79 5.61
C PRO A 57 1.70 -12.97 4.46
N HIS A 58 1.65 -11.64 4.49
CA HIS A 58 2.35 -10.79 3.53
C HIS A 58 3.87 -10.93 3.70
N ALA A 59 4.38 -10.78 4.93
CA ALA A 59 5.79 -10.98 5.21
C ALA A 59 6.27 -12.40 4.83
N ALA A 60 5.44 -13.41 5.07
CA ALA A 60 5.74 -14.78 4.65
C ALA A 60 5.78 -14.94 3.12
N ALA A 61 4.92 -14.22 2.38
CA ALA A 61 4.95 -14.22 0.91
C ALA A 61 6.23 -13.55 0.37
N GLU A 62 6.66 -12.44 0.95
CA GLU A 62 7.93 -11.77 0.62
C GLU A 62 9.13 -12.72 0.84
N LEU A 63 9.19 -13.38 2.01
CA LEU A 63 10.22 -14.36 2.30
C LEU A 63 10.22 -15.54 1.32
N ALA A 64 9.04 -16.05 0.98
CA ALA A 64 8.90 -17.13 0.02
C ALA A 64 9.33 -16.71 -1.40
N TYR A 65 9.23 -15.42 -1.72
CA TYR A 65 9.70 -14.82 -2.97
C TYR A 65 11.21 -14.58 -2.99
N GLY A 66 11.90 -14.76 -1.86
CA GLY A 66 13.35 -14.62 -1.74
C GLY A 66 13.84 -13.28 -1.21
N VAL A 67 12.93 -12.42 -0.74
CA VAL A 67 13.26 -11.12 -0.14
C VAL A 67 13.94 -11.34 1.22
N GLN A 68 14.94 -10.52 1.56
CA GLN A 68 15.65 -10.62 2.84
C GLN A 68 14.73 -10.31 4.02
N ILE A 69 15.00 -10.91 5.19
CA ILE A 69 14.12 -10.82 6.36
C ILE A 69 13.78 -9.39 6.80
N ILE A 70 14.75 -8.48 6.74
CA ILE A 70 14.53 -7.08 7.14
C ILE A 70 13.54 -6.40 6.18
N GLU A 71 13.72 -6.57 4.89
CA GLU A 71 12.85 -6.03 3.85
C GLU A 71 11.46 -6.71 3.90
N ALA A 72 11.43 -8.03 4.05
CA ALA A 72 10.19 -8.80 4.15
C ALA A 72 9.32 -8.42 5.35
N LEU A 73 9.91 -7.85 6.40
CA LEU A 73 9.18 -7.27 7.53
C LEU A 73 8.88 -5.77 7.32
N ALA A 74 9.80 -5.03 6.71
CA ALA A 74 9.67 -3.59 6.52
C ALA A 74 8.60 -3.24 5.45
N TYR A 75 8.61 -3.89 4.29
CA TYR A 75 7.69 -3.54 3.20
C TYR A 75 6.21 -3.75 3.55
N PRO A 76 5.78 -4.87 4.16
CA PRO A 76 4.41 -5.00 4.66
C PRO A 76 4.05 -3.95 5.71
N ALA A 77 4.99 -3.61 6.62
CA ALA A 77 4.76 -2.57 7.62
C ALA A 77 4.55 -1.20 6.97
N ILE A 78 5.38 -0.84 5.97
CA ILE A 78 5.28 0.40 5.21
C ILE A 78 3.97 0.45 4.42
N ALA A 79 3.64 -0.60 3.67
CA ALA A 79 2.45 -0.69 2.84
C ALA A 79 1.15 -0.59 3.68
N LEU A 80 1.05 -1.37 4.75
CA LEU A 80 -0.10 -1.33 5.66
C LEU A 80 -0.16 -0.03 6.47
N GLY A 81 1.00 0.54 6.82
CA GLY A 81 1.12 1.85 7.44
C GLY A 81 0.60 2.98 6.54
N GLU A 82 0.96 2.94 5.26
CA GLU A 82 0.49 3.89 4.25
C GLU A 82 -1.04 3.92 4.16
N VAL A 83 -1.67 2.76 3.94
CA VAL A 83 -3.13 2.70 3.80
C VAL A 83 -3.84 3.08 5.10
N THR A 84 -3.26 2.75 6.25
CA THR A 84 -3.79 3.11 7.57
C THR A 84 -3.74 4.62 7.78
N LEU A 85 -2.61 5.24 7.45
CA LEU A 85 -2.42 6.69 7.54
C LEU A 85 -3.40 7.43 6.61
N GLY A 86 -3.43 7.07 5.34
CA GLY A 86 -4.29 7.72 4.36
C GLY A 86 -5.77 7.58 4.68
N ALA A 87 -6.23 6.37 5.01
CA ALA A 87 -7.62 6.13 5.44
C ALA A 87 -7.94 6.90 6.73
N GLY A 88 -7.03 6.89 7.71
CA GLY A 88 -7.20 7.57 8.99
C GLY A 88 -7.36 9.08 8.85
N LEU A 89 -6.51 9.71 8.01
CA LEU A 89 -6.56 11.14 7.70
C LEU A 89 -7.82 11.51 6.92
N ALA A 90 -8.21 10.70 5.92
CA ALA A 90 -9.43 10.94 5.14
C ALA A 90 -10.69 10.89 6.02
N LEU A 91 -10.82 9.88 6.88
CA LEU A 91 -11.92 9.77 7.83
C LEU A 91 -11.94 10.92 8.83
N ARG A 92 -10.76 11.34 9.32
CA ARG A 92 -10.65 12.48 10.26
C ARG A 92 -11.07 13.79 9.61
N THR A 93 -10.60 14.05 8.39
CA THR A 93 -10.89 15.28 7.64
C THR A 93 -12.38 15.40 7.28
N THR A 94 -13.02 14.27 6.99
CA THR A 94 -14.46 14.24 6.66
C THR A 94 -15.36 14.18 7.88
N GLY A 95 -14.81 13.92 9.07
CA GLY A 95 -15.59 13.70 10.30
C GLY A 95 -16.39 12.41 10.30
N ARG A 96 -16.05 11.45 9.43
CA ARG A 96 -16.77 10.19 9.24
C ARG A 96 -16.09 9.04 9.97
N THR A 97 -16.85 8.00 10.27
CA THR A 97 -16.36 6.74 10.85
C THR A 97 -16.13 5.66 9.81
N SER A 98 -16.67 5.84 8.60
CA SER A 98 -16.56 4.96 7.45
C SER A 98 -16.78 5.76 6.16
N LEU A 99 -16.24 5.30 5.03
CA LEU A 99 -16.44 5.86 3.69
C LEU A 99 -17.03 4.79 2.75
N VAL A 100 -18.04 4.05 3.21
CA VAL A 100 -18.73 3.06 2.36
C VAL A 100 -19.38 3.73 1.16
N GLU A 101 -19.94 4.92 1.36
CA GLU A 101 -20.46 5.76 0.28
C GLU A 101 -19.51 6.95 0.10
N LEU A 102 -18.67 6.87 -0.92
CA LEU A 102 -17.74 7.94 -1.31
C LEU A 102 -18.52 9.06 -2.02
N ASP A 103 -18.83 10.11 -1.27
CA ASP A 103 -19.20 11.38 -1.89
C ASP A 103 -17.96 12.10 -2.44
N ARG A 104 -18.19 13.19 -3.19
CA ARG A 104 -17.12 14.00 -3.77
C ARG A 104 -16.08 14.47 -2.72
N ARG A 105 -16.54 14.88 -1.54
CA ARG A 105 -15.67 15.35 -0.45
C ARG A 105 -14.81 14.22 0.11
N GLY A 106 -15.39 13.04 0.31
CA GLY A 106 -14.68 11.86 0.76
C GLY A 106 -13.63 11.40 -0.26
N LEU A 107 -13.97 11.41 -1.55
CA LEU A 107 -13.05 11.07 -2.63
C LEU A 107 -11.87 12.05 -2.71
N VAL A 108 -12.12 13.34 -2.68
CA VAL A 108 -11.08 14.38 -2.72
C VAL A 108 -10.16 14.27 -1.49
N ALA A 109 -10.74 14.11 -0.29
CA ALA A 109 -9.96 13.94 0.93
C ALA A 109 -9.09 12.67 0.87
N LEU A 110 -9.67 11.55 0.45
CA LEU A 110 -8.95 10.27 0.33
C LEU A 110 -7.80 10.37 -0.67
N THR A 111 -8.08 10.83 -1.90
CA THR A 111 -7.06 10.99 -2.94
C THR A 111 -5.97 11.96 -2.51
N GLY A 112 -6.35 13.10 -1.92
CA GLY A 112 -5.38 14.08 -1.42
C GLY A 112 -4.45 13.50 -0.36
N TRP A 113 -4.99 12.91 0.70
CA TRP A 113 -4.17 12.34 1.78
C TRP A 113 -3.33 11.16 1.33
N MET A 114 -3.86 10.28 0.47
CA MET A 114 -3.10 9.18 -0.08
C MET A 114 -1.95 9.65 -0.97
N THR A 115 -2.21 10.56 -1.93
CA THR A 115 -1.22 10.97 -2.93
C THR A 115 -0.19 11.95 -2.39
N LEU A 116 -0.60 12.90 -1.54
CA LEU A 116 0.26 14.01 -1.09
C LEU A 116 0.94 13.74 0.24
N VAL A 117 0.47 12.77 1.02
CA VAL A 117 1.04 12.50 2.36
C VAL A 117 1.42 11.04 2.53
N ALA A 118 0.48 10.11 2.39
CA ALA A 118 0.75 8.71 2.72
C ALA A 118 1.76 8.07 1.74
N ALA A 119 1.54 8.21 0.43
CA ALA A 119 2.43 7.64 -0.59
C ALA A 119 3.84 8.27 -0.60
N PRO A 120 4.05 9.60 -0.46
CA PRO A 120 5.40 10.15 -0.31
C PRO A 120 6.12 9.67 0.95
N LEU A 121 5.42 9.55 2.08
CA LEU A 121 6.02 9.03 3.31
C LEU A 121 6.41 7.56 3.18
N SER A 122 5.56 6.74 2.58
CA SER A 122 5.89 5.33 2.31
C SER A 122 7.06 5.21 1.34
N ALA A 123 7.10 6.03 0.30
CA ALA A 123 8.19 6.08 -0.67
C ALA A 123 9.54 6.42 0.00
N VAL A 124 9.56 7.42 0.89
CA VAL A 124 10.77 7.77 1.66
C VAL A 124 11.19 6.62 2.57
N ALA A 125 10.25 6.00 3.28
CA ALA A 125 10.55 4.89 4.18
C ALA A 125 11.07 3.66 3.42
N ALA A 126 10.42 3.27 2.33
CA ALA A 126 10.84 2.16 1.49
C ALA A 126 12.21 2.41 0.85
N SER A 127 12.45 3.64 0.37
CA SER A 127 13.74 4.02 -0.22
C SER A 127 14.87 3.99 0.81
N ALA A 128 14.59 4.37 2.05
CA ALA A 128 15.58 4.29 3.12
C ALA A 128 15.97 2.84 3.41
N VAL A 129 15.00 1.93 3.50
CA VAL A 129 15.24 0.49 3.68
C VAL A 129 16.04 -0.06 2.50
N HIS A 130 15.61 0.21 1.28
CA HIS A 130 16.21 -0.30 0.06
C HIS A 130 17.65 0.23 -0.15
N HIS A 131 17.85 1.53 0.09
CA HIS A 131 19.20 2.13 0.04
C HIS A 131 20.14 1.52 1.08
N TYR A 132 19.66 1.35 2.32
CA TYR A 132 20.48 0.78 3.40
C TYR A 132 20.82 -0.71 3.15
N MET A 133 19.89 -1.50 2.62
CA MET A 133 20.06 -2.94 2.43
C MET A 133 20.82 -3.30 1.15
N ILE A 134 20.60 -2.54 0.06
CA ILE A 134 21.08 -2.92 -1.30
C ILE A 134 22.04 -1.85 -1.87
N GLY A 135 22.08 -0.64 -1.29
CA GLY A 135 22.95 0.45 -1.75
C GLY A 135 22.44 1.16 -3.01
N THR A 136 21.15 1.04 -3.33
CA THR A 136 20.54 1.67 -4.50
C THR A 136 20.41 3.18 -4.37
N ASP A 137 20.17 3.88 -5.49
CA ASP A 137 19.91 5.31 -5.50
C ASP A 137 18.58 5.61 -4.80
N PHE A 138 18.65 6.34 -3.68
CA PHE A 138 17.51 6.69 -2.86
C PHE A 138 16.42 7.46 -3.62
N ILE A 139 16.82 8.45 -4.42
CA ILE A 139 15.87 9.30 -5.15
C ILE A 139 15.16 8.49 -6.23
N LYS A 140 15.90 7.65 -6.96
CA LYS A 140 15.34 6.78 -7.99
C LYS A 140 14.29 5.84 -7.41
N VAL A 141 14.61 5.17 -6.31
CA VAL A 141 13.70 4.27 -5.61
C VAL A 141 12.46 5.02 -5.11
N ALA A 142 12.63 6.22 -4.51
CA ALA A 142 11.53 7.02 -4.01
C ALA A 142 10.55 7.43 -5.13
N VAL A 143 11.08 7.85 -6.28
CA VAL A 143 10.26 8.24 -7.43
C VAL A 143 9.52 7.03 -8.01
N LEU A 144 10.20 5.88 -8.15
CA LEU A 144 9.59 4.65 -8.65
C LEU A 144 8.47 4.17 -7.73
N TRP A 145 8.74 4.10 -6.42
CA TRP A 145 7.76 3.69 -5.41
C TRP A 145 6.53 4.60 -5.43
N TRP A 146 6.73 5.90 -5.31
CA TRP A 146 5.64 6.88 -5.36
C TRP A 146 4.84 6.82 -6.66
N SER A 147 5.50 6.69 -7.81
CA SER A 147 4.82 6.60 -9.10
C SER A 147 4.01 5.31 -9.24
N ALA A 148 4.49 4.17 -8.73
CA ALA A 148 3.76 2.90 -8.70
C ALA A 148 2.45 3.03 -7.88
N GLU A 149 2.50 3.72 -6.75
CA GLU A 149 1.33 3.97 -5.91
C GLU A 149 0.32 4.92 -6.57
N VAL A 150 0.78 5.94 -7.29
CA VAL A 150 -0.10 6.90 -7.99
C VAL A 150 -0.70 6.27 -9.26
N VAL A 151 0.09 5.56 -10.07
CA VAL A 151 -0.34 4.94 -11.34
C VAL A 151 -1.30 3.78 -11.10
N GLY A 152 -1.13 3.03 -10.02
CA GLY A 152 -2.06 1.98 -9.63
C GLY A 152 -3.51 2.47 -9.45
N ARG A 153 -3.71 3.79 -9.31
CA ARG A 153 -5.02 4.44 -9.16
C ARG A 153 -5.57 5.04 -10.44
N THR A 154 -4.76 5.27 -11.47
CA THR A 154 -5.15 6.06 -12.65
C THR A 154 -5.43 5.25 -13.90
N ARG A 155 -5.08 3.97 -13.98
CA ARG A 155 -5.38 3.10 -15.12
C ARG A 155 -6.82 2.59 -15.12
N GLY A 156 -7.77 3.51 -15.31
CA GLY A 156 -9.20 3.22 -15.52
C GLY A 156 -9.75 3.74 -16.84
N ARG A 157 -8.91 4.08 -17.84
CA ARG A 157 -9.41 4.36 -19.22
C ARG A 157 -8.42 3.78 -20.24
N PRO A 158 -8.85 2.82 -21.08
CA PRO A 158 -8.15 2.57 -22.31
C PRO A 158 -8.26 3.83 -23.16
N ALA A 159 -7.15 4.34 -23.64
CA ALA A 159 -7.15 5.31 -24.72
C ALA A 159 -7.79 4.63 -25.94
N CYS A 160 -8.91 5.20 -26.42
CA CYS A 160 -9.44 4.94 -27.74
C CYS A 160 -8.48 5.50 -28.79
#